data_3c0258b53998bd48d1d9fcb1657db3b0
#
_entry.id   3c0258b53998bd48d1d9fcb1657db3b0
#
_cell.length_a   1.000
_cell.length_b   1.000
_cell.length_c   1.000
_cell.angle_alpha   90.00
_cell.angle_beta   90.00
_cell.angle_gamma   90.00
#
_symmetry.space_group_name_H-M   'P 1'
#
loop_
_entity.id
_entity.type
_entity.pdbx_description
1 polymer ?
#
loop_
_entity_poly.entity_id
_entity_poly.type
_entity_poly.pdbx_seq_one_letter_code
_entity_poly.pdbx_strand_id
1 'polypeptide(L)'
;MNKTFNIYCDESTHMVHDGHPYMLLGCTSIAYTQIRMAKDAIKDIKKKHGYSDALKWTNVHEATYKVYAELIDWFFMNDMEFRAVVVDKSQIDEKREDYTFNDFYFRMYYQLLHHKMDMDYTYNIYMDIKDTCSSDKL
;
A
#
# COMPACT_ATOMS: atom_id res chain seq x y z
N MET A 1 15.93 13.49 18.32
CA MET A 1 15.76 13.68 16.85
C MET A 1 14.46 13.06 16.43
N ASN A 2 13.63 13.88 15.82
CA ASN A 2 12.33 13.39 15.30
C ASN A 2 12.61 12.49 14.08
N LYS A 3 12.22 11.21 14.14
CA LYS A 3 12.37 10.31 12.99
C LYS A 3 11.25 10.58 11.99
N THR A 4 11.59 10.55 10.71
CA THR A 4 10.63 10.69 9.62
C THR A 4 10.51 9.37 8.88
N PHE A 5 9.27 8.95 8.64
CA PHE A 5 8.94 7.75 7.87
C PHE A 5 8.12 8.11 6.63
N ASN A 6 8.35 7.40 5.56
CA ASN A 6 7.47 7.40 4.41
C ASN A 6 6.57 6.17 4.46
N ILE A 7 5.28 6.38 4.30
CA ILE A 7 4.27 5.33 4.20
C ILE A 7 3.67 5.38 2.79
N TYR A 8 3.78 4.29 2.06
CA TYR A 8 3.22 4.13 0.71
C TYR A 8 2.02 3.20 0.80
N CYS A 9 0.86 3.71 0.40
CA CYS A 9 -0.41 3.01 0.47
C CYS A 9 -0.91 2.65 -0.92
N ASP A 10 -1.56 1.51 -1.02
CA ASP A 10 -2.25 1.04 -2.23
C ASP A 10 -3.48 0.21 -1.84
N GLU A 11 -4.44 0.12 -2.73
CA GLU A 11 -5.63 -0.68 -2.54
C GLU A 11 -5.85 -1.64 -3.70
N SER A 12 -6.58 -2.73 -3.41
CA SER A 12 -7.01 -3.71 -4.39
C SER A 12 -8.49 -4.02 -4.21
N THR A 13 -9.19 -4.19 -5.35
CA THR A 13 -10.61 -4.56 -5.37
C THR A 13 -11.50 -3.66 -4.50
N HIS A 14 -11.25 -2.36 -4.56
CA HIS A 14 -11.84 -1.38 -3.65
C HIS A 14 -13.29 -0.98 -3.99
N MET A 15 -13.80 -1.33 -5.16
CA MET A 15 -15.19 -1.06 -5.51
C MET A 15 -16.12 -2.09 -4.87
N VAL A 16 -17.24 -1.64 -4.32
CA VAL A 16 -18.18 -2.52 -3.59
C VAL A 16 -18.75 -3.60 -4.50
N HIS A 17 -19.05 -3.27 -5.75
CA HIS A 17 -19.71 -4.15 -6.73
C HIS A 17 -18.81 -4.59 -7.90
N ASP A 18 -17.53 -4.83 -7.63
CA ASP A 18 -16.55 -5.27 -8.64
C ASP A 18 -16.48 -6.80 -8.83
N GLY A 19 -17.37 -7.55 -8.19
CA GLY A 19 -17.41 -9.02 -8.26
C GLY A 19 -16.42 -9.74 -7.36
N HIS A 20 -15.63 -9.00 -6.57
CA HIS A 20 -14.70 -9.57 -5.59
C HIS A 20 -15.27 -9.48 -4.16
N PRO A 21 -15.21 -10.55 -3.35
CA PRO A 21 -15.81 -10.57 -2.02
C PRO A 21 -15.06 -9.73 -0.99
N TYR A 22 -13.78 -9.44 -1.24
CA TYR A 22 -12.94 -8.71 -0.31
C TYR A 22 -12.34 -7.47 -0.94
N MET A 23 -12.14 -6.43 -0.13
CA MET A 23 -11.34 -5.25 -0.42
C MET A 23 -10.08 -5.29 0.45
N LEU A 24 -8.94 -4.93 -0.13
CA LEU A 24 -7.67 -4.84 0.59
C LEU A 24 -7.12 -3.42 0.51
N LEU A 25 -6.65 -2.93 1.65
CA LEU A 25 -5.83 -1.73 1.71
C LEU A 25 -4.51 -2.12 2.35
N GLY A 26 -3.41 -1.81 1.69
CA GLY A 26 -2.08 -2.12 2.16
C GLY A 26 -1.20 -0.90 2.28
N CYS A 27 -0.21 -0.95 3.15
CA CYS A 27 0.84 0.04 3.19
C CYS A 27 2.19 -0.58 3.54
N THR A 28 3.25 0.05 3.02
CA THR A 28 4.63 -0.21 3.43
C THR A 28 5.21 1.03 4.07
N SER A 29 5.99 0.86 5.14
CA SER A 29 6.65 1.94 5.86
C SER A 29 8.16 1.75 5.83
N ILE A 30 8.88 2.85 5.60
CA ILE A 30 10.35 2.88 5.57
C ILE A 30 10.85 4.20 6.18
N ALA A 31 11.95 4.15 6.92
CA ALA A 31 12.61 5.37 7.39
C ALA A 31 13.07 6.23 6.22
N TYR A 32 12.84 7.55 6.30
CA TYR A 32 13.20 8.49 5.24
C TYR A 32 14.66 8.38 4.81
N THR A 33 15.56 8.16 5.76
CA THR A 33 16.99 8.01 5.53
C THR A 33 17.36 6.75 4.73
N GLN A 34 16.49 5.75 4.69
CA GLN A 34 16.73 4.48 4.00
C GLN A 34 16.13 4.42 2.58
N ILE A 35 15.37 5.43 2.17
CA ILE A 35 14.67 5.43 0.87
C ILE A 35 15.65 5.28 -0.30
N ARG A 36 16.77 5.98 -0.25
CA ARG A 36 17.77 5.90 -1.34
C ARG A 36 18.35 4.49 -1.47
N MET A 37 18.73 3.89 -0.35
CA MET A 37 19.21 2.50 -0.30
C MET A 37 18.15 1.53 -0.86
N ALA A 38 16.89 1.68 -0.48
CA ALA A 38 15.80 0.85 -0.99
C ALA A 38 15.61 0.98 -2.50
N LYS A 39 15.64 2.20 -3.03
CA LYS A 39 15.54 2.45 -4.48
C LYS A 39 16.70 1.81 -5.25
N ASP A 40 17.91 1.95 -4.75
CA ASP A 40 19.11 1.39 -5.37
C ASP A 40 19.05 -0.15 -5.34
N ALA A 41 18.66 -0.76 -4.20
CA ALA A 41 18.51 -2.21 -4.07
C ALA A 41 17.45 -2.78 -5.03
N ILE A 42 16.28 -2.16 -5.12
CA ILE A 42 15.24 -2.59 -6.07
C ILE A 42 15.74 -2.51 -7.51
N LYS A 43 16.46 -1.44 -7.87
CA LYS A 43 17.04 -1.27 -9.19
C LYS A 43 18.07 -2.35 -9.50
N ASP A 44 18.92 -2.67 -8.53
CA ASP A 44 19.98 -3.68 -8.69
C ASP A 44 19.39 -5.10 -8.82
N ILE A 45 18.38 -5.43 -8.03
CA ILE A 45 17.66 -6.71 -8.15
C ILE A 45 17.00 -6.82 -9.52
N LYS A 46 16.29 -5.79 -9.98
CA LYS A 46 15.71 -5.77 -11.32
C LYS A 46 16.76 -5.96 -12.41
N LYS A 47 17.87 -5.26 -12.33
CA LYS A 47 18.97 -5.36 -13.29
C LYS A 47 19.60 -6.74 -13.30
N LYS A 48 19.83 -7.34 -12.14
CA LYS A 48 20.38 -8.71 -11.99
C LYS A 48 19.54 -9.74 -12.72
N HIS A 49 18.21 -9.59 -12.71
CA HIS A 49 17.27 -10.49 -13.38
C HIS A 49 16.89 -10.06 -14.80
N GLY A 50 17.47 -8.97 -15.34
CA GLY A 50 17.10 -8.45 -16.65
C GLY A 50 15.64 -7.97 -16.73
N TYR A 51 15.05 -7.55 -15.60
CA TYR A 51 13.66 -7.17 -15.49
C TYR A 51 13.50 -5.64 -15.60
N SER A 52 12.80 -5.18 -16.63
CA SER A 52 12.60 -3.74 -16.91
C SER A 52 11.20 -3.24 -16.57
N ASP A 53 10.21 -4.15 -16.52
CA ASP A 53 8.80 -3.79 -16.38
C ASP A 53 8.46 -3.27 -14.97
N ALA A 54 7.28 -2.67 -14.86
CA ALA A 54 6.74 -2.29 -13.56
C ALA A 54 6.48 -3.53 -12.69
N LEU A 55 6.76 -3.41 -11.39
CA LEU A 55 6.47 -4.45 -10.42
C LEU A 55 4.95 -4.47 -10.16
N LYS A 56 4.27 -5.49 -10.70
CA LYS A 56 2.84 -5.71 -10.57
C LYS A 56 2.55 -7.19 -10.36
N TRP A 57 1.53 -7.50 -9.58
CA TRP A 57 1.10 -8.89 -9.36
C TRP A 57 0.81 -9.63 -10.68
N THR A 58 0.19 -8.94 -11.63
CA THR A 58 -0.12 -9.49 -12.96
C THR A 58 1.10 -9.90 -13.78
N ASN A 59 2.29 -9.41 -13.42
CA ASN A 59 3.54 -9.73 -14.08
C ASN A 59 4.29 -10.90 -13.39
N VAL A 60 3.70 -11.50 -12.35
CA VAL A 60 4.29 -12.65 -11.65
C VAL A 60 3.93 -13.93 -12.40
N HIS A 61 4.92 -14.55 -13.02
CA HIS A 61 4.80 -15.84 -13.73
C HIS A 61 6.15 -16.56 -13.70
N GLU A 62 6.22 -17.77 -14.24
CA GLU A 62 7.40 -18.62 -14.15
C GLU A 62 8.72 -17.94 -14.56
N ALA A 63 8.70 -17.15 -15.62
CA ALA A 63 9.91 -16.45 -16.11
C ALA A 63 10.33 -15.26 -15.23
N THR A 64 9.42 -14.65 -14.46
CA THR A 64 9.66 -13.46 -13.63
C THR A 64 9.69 -13.77 -12.14
N TYR A 65 9.29 -14.98 -11.73
CA TYR A 65 9.17 -15.38 -10.33
C TYR A 65 10.40 -15.00 -9.49
N LYS A 66 11.62 -15.24 -10.03
CA LYS A 66 12.85 -15.04 -9.27
C LYS A 66 13.08 -13.59 -8.84
N VAL A 67 12.72 -12.61 -9.68
CA VAL A 67 12.87 -11.19 -9.30
C VAL A 67 11.93 -10.84 -8.16
N TYR A 68 10.69 -11.34 -8.18
CA TYR A 68 9.73 -11.08 -7.10
C TYR A 68 10.09 -11.77 -5.79
N ALA A 69 10.57 -13.01 -5.85
CA ALA A 69 11.04 -13.74 -4.68
C ALA A 69 12.21 -13.00 -4.01
N GLU A 70 13.21 -12.56 -4.78
CA GLU A 70 14.37 -11.82 -4.24
C GLU A 70 13.94 -10.46 -3.65
N LEU A 71 12.97 -9.77 -4.24
CA LEU A 71 12.43 -8.52 -3.70
C LEU A 71 11.72 -8.73 -2.36
N ILE A 72 10.96 -9.82 -2.22
CA ILE A 72 10.29 -10.17 -0.96
C ILE A 72 11.33 -10.52 0.11
N ASP A 73 12.32 -11.34 -0.23
CA ASP A 73 13.40 -11.69 0.70
C ASP A 73 14.16 -10.45 1.15
N TRP A 74 14.48 -9.57 0.20
CA TRP A 74 15.14 -8.30 0.49
C TRP A 74 14.29 -7.43 1.44
N PHE A 75 12.98 -7.35 1.22
CA PHE A 75 12.05 -6.60 2.08
C PHE A 75 12.13 -7.10 3.53
N PHE A 76 12.05 -8.40 3.76
CA PHE A 76 12.07 -9.00 5.10
C PHE A 76 13.44 -8.98 5.77
N MET A 77 14.52 -8.83 5.00
CA MET A 77 15.88 -8.67 5.54
C MET A 77 16.20 -7.23 5.97
N ASN A 78 15.34 -6.27 5.63
CA ASN A 78 15.55 -4.86 5.94
C ASN A 78 14.49 -4.36 6.92
N ASP A 79 14.79 -3.21 7.53
CA ASP A 79 13.91 -2.57 8.51
C ASP A 79 12.76 -1.84 7.81
N MET A 80 11.87 -2.61 7.23
CA MET A 80 10.67 -2.16 6.53
C MET A 80 9.46 -2.88 7.12
N GLU A 81 8.34 -2.19 7.18
CA GLU A 81 7.09 -2.76 7.67
C GLU A 81 6.05 -2.83 6.56
N PHE A 82 5.25 -3.89 6.61
CA PHE A 82 4.04 -4.05 5.79
C PHE A 82 2.84 -4.24 6.69
N ARG A 83 1.74 -3.62 6.31
CA ARG A 83 0.44 -3.79 6.97
C ARG A 83 -0.67 -3.81 5.93
N ALA A 84 -1.70 -4.58 6.19
CA ALA A 84 -2.91 -4.61 5.38
C ALA A 84 -4.16 -4.71 6.24
N VAL A 85 -5.25 -4.13 5.74
CA VAL A 85 -6.62 -4.33 6.22
C VAL A 85 -7.37 -5.07 5.13
N VAL A 86 -8.01 -6.18 5.50
CA VAL A 86 -8.89 -6.96 4.63
C VAL A 86 -10.32 -6.73 5.08
N VAL A 87 -11.15 -6.25 4.17
CA VAL A 87 -12.56 -5.95 4.42
C VAL A 87 -13.43 -6.95 3.68
N ASP A 88 -14.30 -7.64 4.40
CA ASP A 88 -15.36 -8.45 3.81
C ASP A 88 -16.49 -7.53 3.35
N LYS A 89 -16.68 -7.43 2.04
CA LYS A 89 -17.68 -6.52 1.43
C LYS A 89 -19.11 -6.89 1.77
N SER A 90 -19.38 -8.14 2.13
CA SER A 90 -20.73 -8.56 2.56
C SER A 90 -21.18 -7.90 3.87
N GLN A 91 -20.24 -7.38 4.65
CA GLN A 91 -20.51 -6.70 5.92
C GLN A 91 -20.67 -5.19 5.77
N ILE A 92 -20.55 -4.65 4.56
CA ILE A 92 -20.76 -3.23 4.29
C ILE A 92 -22.27 -2.94 4.20
N ASP A 93 -22.77 -2.16 5.14
CA ASP A 93 -24.17 -1.72 5.13
C ASP A 93 -24.31 -0.39 4.37
N GLU A 94 -24.53 -0.49 3.06
CA GLU A 94 -24.74 0.67 2.19
C GLU A 94 -26.08 1.37 2.41
N LYS A 95 -27.04 0.74 3.16
CA LYS A 95 -28.35 1.29 3.43
C LYS A 95 -28.39 2.21 4.65
N ARG A 96 -27.31 2.31 5.39
CA ARG A 96 -27.23 3.26 6.50
C ARG A 96 -27.39 4.70 5.98
N GLU A 97 -28.18 5.50 6.70
CA GLU A 97 -28.45 6.90 6.33
C GLU A 97 -27.16 7.76 6.26
N ASP A 98 -26.15 7.41 7.04
CA ASP A 98 -24.88 8.12 7.12
C ASP A 98 -23.79 7.47 6.25
N TYR A 99 -24.13 6.45 5.40
CA TYR A 99 -23.15 5.79 4.56
C TYR A 99 -22.83 6.63 3.33
N THR A 100 -21.56 6.95 3.17
CA THR A 100 -20.98 7.32 1.90
C THR A 100 -19.75 6.44 1.64
N PHE A 101 -19.54 6.05 0.39
CA PHE A 101 -18.37 5.24 0.03
C PHE A 101 -17.06 5.92 0.43
N ASN A 102 -16.97 7.23 0.24
CA ASN A 102 -15.77 8.00 0.61
C ASN A 102 -15.50 7.97 2.11
N ASP A 103 -16.52 8.16 2.95
CA ASP A 103 -16.35 8.12 4.41
C ASP A 103 -15.91 6.72 4.88
N PHE A 104 -16.52 5.67 4.32
CA PHE A 104 -16.12 4.29 4.58
C PHE A 104 -14.66 4.05 4.19
N TYR A 105 -14.27 4.47 3.00
CA TYR A 105 -12.92 4.32 2.47
C TYR A 105 -11.88 5.03 3.36
N PHE A 106 -12.13 6.26 3.75
CA PHE A 106 -11.23 6.99 4.66
C PHE A 106 -11.18 6.39 6.06
N ARG A 107 -12.28 5.83 6.57
CA ARG A 107 -12.28 5.07 7.84
C ARG A 107 -11.39 3.84 7.76
N MET A 108 -11.37 3.14 6.62
CA MET A 108 -10.49 1.97 6.43
C MET A 108 -9.02 2.39 6.37
N TYR A 109 -8.69 3.50 5.70
CA TYR A 109 -7.35 4.05 5.76
C TYR A 109 -6.94 4.49 7.17
N TYR A 110 -7.85 5.08 7.91
CA TYR A 110 -7.60 5.42 9.31
C TYR A 110 -7.29 4.15 10.13
N GLN A 111 -8.04 3.08 9.96
CA GLN A 111 -7.76 1.79 10.62
C GLN A 111 -6.40 1.21 10.22
N LEU A 112 -6.02 1.36 8.95
CA LEU A 112 -4.73 0.90 8.45
C LEU A 112 -3.57 1.64 9.12
N LEU A 113 -3.69 2.95 9.31
CA LEU A 113 -2.57 3.82 9.64
C LEU A 113 -2.44 4.12 11.14
N HIS A 114 -3.55 4.40 11.85
CA HIS A 114 -3.50 5.04 13.16
C HIS A 114 -2.81 4.20 14.24
N HIS A 115 -2.88 2.88 14.20
CA HIS A 115 -2.27 2.00 15.20
C HIS A 115 -0.73 1.92 15.12
N LYS A 116 -0.13 2.45 14.05
CA LYS A 116 1.32 2.39 13.80
C LYS A 116 1.99 3.76 13.88
N MET A 117 1.21 4.80 14.10
CA MET A 117 1.76 6.15 14.21
C MET A 117 2.15 6.46 15.65
N ASP A 118 3.42 6.76 15.84
CA ASP A 118 3.95 7.30 17.09
C ASP A 118 3.90 8.83 17.01
N MET A 119 3.39 9.47 18.06
CA MET A 119 3.26 10.94 18.11
C MET A 119 4.60 11.67 18.11
N ASP A 120 5.69 10.96 18.42
CA ASP A 120 7.04 11.51 18.43
C ASP A 120 7.72 11.49 17.04
N TYR A 121 7.05 10.93 16.02
CA TYR A 121 7.60 10.80 14.66
C TYR A 121 6.83 11.63 13.65
N THR A 122 7.47 11.91 12.53
CA THR A 122 6.85 12.56 11.37
C THR A 122 6.58 11.51 10.30
N TYR A 123 5.40 11.58 9.66
CA TYR A 123 5.01 10.64 8.61
C TYR A 123 4.64 11.38 7.33
N ASN A 124 5.24 10.98 6.23
CA ASN A 124 4.82 11.34 4.88
C ASN A 124 3.99 10.19 4.32
N ILE A 125 2.71 10.41 4.09
CA ILE A 125 1.77 9.39 3.60
C ILE A 125 1.50 9.64 2.13
N TYR A 126 1.76 8.62 1.31
CA TYR A 126 1.52 8.63 -0.13
C TYR A 126 0.38 7.68 -0.46
N MET A 127 -0.67 8.19 -1.04
CA MET A 127 -1.86 7.46 -1.47
C MET A 127 -2.09 7.75 -2.95
N ASP A 128 -2.61 6.77 -3.69
CA ASP A 128 -2.99 7.00 -5.08
C ASP A 128 -4.15 7.99 -5.19
N ILE A 129 -4.09 8.85 -6.19
CA ILE A 129 -5.19 9.76 -6.51
C ILE A 129 -6.30 8.93 -7.14
N LYS A 130 -7.48 8.94 -6.52
CA LYS A 130 -8.66 8.30 -7.10
C LYS A 130 -9.29 9.19 -8.16
N ASP A 131 -9.63 8.61 -9.30
CA ASP A 131 -10.38 9.27 -10.37
C ASP A 131 -11.76 9.76 -9.94
N THR A 132 -12.28 9.26 -8.84
CA THR A 132 -13.62 9.59 -8.29
C THR A 132 -13.62 10.64 -7.18
N CYS A 133 -12.47 11.03 -6.68
CA CYS A 133 -12.39 12.18 -5.78
C CYS A 133 -12.32 13.45 -6.64
N SER A 134 -13.45 14.11 -6.82
CA SER A 134 -13.41 15.48 -7.30
C SER A 134 -12.44 16.29 -6.42
N SER A 135 -11.58 17.07 -7.04
CA SER A 135 -10.59 17.97 -6.42
C SER A 135 -11.16 18.95 -5.37
N ASP A 136 -12.45 18.93 -5.16
CA ASP A 136 -13.20 19.84 -4.30
C ASP A 136 -13.32 19.37 -2.83
N LYS A 137 -12.67 18.28 -2.44
CA LYS A 137 -12.74 17.73 -1.07
C LYS A 137 -11.38 17.52 -0.37
N LEU A 138 -10.34 18.15 -0.88
CA LEU A 138 -9.05 18.25 -0.19
C LEU A 138 -8.87 19.64 0.42
#